data_93d2ec225653eba3f6fc2ce9c9107e7b
#
_entry.id   93d2ec225653eba3f6fc2ce9c9107e7b
#
_cell.length_a   1.000
_cell.length_b   1.000
_cell.length_c   1.000
_cell.angle_alpha   90.00
_cell.angle_beta   90.00
_cell.angle_gamma   90.00
#
_symmetry.space_group_name_H-M   'P 1'
#
loop_
_entity.id
_entity.type
_entity.pdbx_description
1 polymer ?
#
loop_
_entity_poly.entity_id
_entity_poly.type
_entity_poly.pdbx_seq_one_letter_code
_entity_poly.pdbx_strand_id
1 'polypeptide(L)'
;MCVKKILLKNLHIINPCSDHALVENAYVAIYGDTIESVSSGEPAGEFDAVHDLCGKIALPGMINAHHHLYSALAVGMPLPKNNPRNFNEILEQVWWKMDLALDRESTQACFEAGLVESLKAGTTTIIDHHCSPSYIEGSLSLLAETSENFGLNISTAFEISDRNGQEKFEASLQENIDALSKFSGNQHVHPMLGLHASFTLSDLSLRKIRDSLGKLKSWGIHSHVSEDKADETDALKKGFNSVLERLEEFDLLNENGLIIHGLHIKDSDLELIQKHDSKFVHNPSSNANNRVGITPNQNLLKLKSGLGTDGMQSNMLREAKEGMLIRSSHLEGGKDSVDYMELLFKNNAEIASNLFSGSIGGSIKLGYILPGYQADLAIFDYLPRTPISESTIFGNIFFGLNSLPSDVMTRGEFRIRDYQLLEVSEEEIKANAIEQSKNLWSKLN
;
A
#
# COMPACT_ATOMS: atom_id res chain seq x y z
N MET A 1 -30.76 -0.43 -5.66
CA MET A 1 -30.78 -0.11 -4.23
C MET A 1 -30.89 1.40 -4.07
N CYS A 2 -31.64 1.90 -3.07
CA CYS A 2 -31.67 3.34 -2.79
C CYS A 2 -30.32 3.73 -2.19
N VAL A 3 -29.67 4.74 -2.75
CA VAL A 3 -28.36 5.21 -2.24
C VAL A 3 -28.59 5.87 -0.89
N LYS A 4 -27.90 5.42 0.16
CA LYS A 4 -28.06 5.92 1.52
C LYS A 4 -27.44 7.30 1.69
N LYS A 5 -28.10 8.15 2.47
CA LYS A 5 -27.60 9.44 2.91
C LYS A 5 -27.26 9.39 4.39
N ILE A 6 -25.99 9.57 4.74
CA ILE A 6 -25.47 9.43 6.10
C ILE A 6 -24.94 10.76 6.58
N LEU A 7 -25.18 11.09 7.85
CA LEU A 7 -24.59 12.23 8.53
C LEU A 7 -23.68 11.76 9.68
N LEU A 8 -22.42 12.16 9.63
CA LEU A 8 -21.52 12.13 10.78
C LEU A 8 -21.51 13.52 11.41
N LYS A 9 -21.65 13.61 12.73
CA LYS A 9 -21.68 14.87 13.47
C LYS A 9 -20.79 14.85 14.72
N ASN A 10 -20.46 16.03 15.22
CA ASN A 10 -19.68 16.24 16.43
C ASN A 10 -18.30 15.53 16.34
N LEU A 11 -17.54 15.82 15.28
CA LEU A 11 -16.17 15.31 15.10
C LEU A 11 -15.21 16.46 14.77
N HIS A 12 -13.94 16.24 15.00
CA HIS A 12 -12.89 17.14 14.53
C HIS A 12 -12.20 16.47 13.34
N ILE A 13 -12.12 17.16 12.21
CA ILE A 13 -11.47 16.64 11.01
C ILE A 13 -10.06 17.22 10.92
N ILE A 14 -9.10 16.35 10.72
CA ILE A 14 -7.74 16.72 10.36
C ILE A 14 -7.45 16.15 8.97
N ASN A 15 -7.27 17.04 8.00
CA ASN A 15 -6.83 16.74 6.64
C ASN A 15 -5.38 17.23 6.46
N PRO A 16 -4.36 16.45 6.81
CA PRO A 16 -2.98 16.89 6.68
C PRO A 16 -2.65 17.28 5.23
N CYS A 17 -1.84 18.32 5.06
CA CYS A 17 -1.39 18.81 3.75
C CYS A 17 -2.50 19.31 2.81
N SER A 18 -3.66 19.71 3.36
CA SER A 18 -4.73 20.36 2.60
C SER A 18 -4.94 21.83 3.05
N ASP A 19 -5.61 22.62 2.19
CA ASP A 19 -6.02 24.00 2.52
C ASP A 19 -7.08 24.05 3.65
N HIS A 20 -7.65 22.91 3.99
CA HIS A 20 -8.63 22.70 5.07
C HIS A 20 -8.07 21.71 6.10
N ALA A 21 -6.87 21.99 6.60
CA ALA A 21 -6.13 21.07 7.45
C ALA A 21 -6.84 20.73 8.77
N LEU A 22 -7.68 21.63 9.31
CA LEU A 22 -8.45 21.42 10.53
C LEU A 22 -9.88 21.98 10.39
N VAL A 23 -10.88 21.15 10.69
CA VAL A 23 -12.29 21.57 10.83
C VAL A 23 -12.80 21.10 12.19
N GLU A 24 -13.05 22.05 13.10
CA GLU A 24 -13.56 21.74 14.44
C GLU A 24 -15.10 21.63 14.44
N ASN A 25 -15.61 20.75 15.30
CA ASN A 25 -17.07 20.50 15.44
C ASN A 25 -17.75 20.26 14.09
N ALA A 26 -17.13 19.41 13.27
CA ALA A 26 -17.53 19.20 11.91
C ALA A 26 -18.77 18.30 11.78
N TYR A 27 -19.43 18.48 10.63
CA TYR A 27 -20.46 17.61 10.07
C TYR A 27 -19.99 17.10 8.72
N VAL A 28 -20.12 15.80 8.46
CA VAL A 28 -19.83 15.18 7.16
C VAL A 28 -21.11 14.54 6.64
N ALA A 29 -21.63 15.05 5.53
CA ALA A 29 -22.72 14.43 4.81
C ALA A 29 -22.15 13.51 3.72
N ILE A 30 -22.62 12.27 3.67
CA ILE A 30 -22.16 11.23 2.75
C ILE A 30 -23.37 10.77 1.93
N TYR A 31 -23.19 10.64 0.62
CA TYR A 31 -24.17 10.09 -0.31
C TYR A 31 -23.57 8.88 -1.02
N GLY A 32 -24.07 7.70 -0.66
CA GLY A 32 -23.45 6.45 -1.11
C GLY A 32 -22.05 6.29 -0.54
N ASP A 33 -21.07 6.22 -1.44
CA ASP A 33 -19.65 6.09 -1.12
C ASP A 33 -18.89 7.43 -1.10
N THR A 34 -19.57 8.53 -1.43
CA THR A 34 -18.92 9.83 -1.69
C THR A 34 -19.30 10.87 -0.64
N ILE A 35 -18.35 11.66 -0.21
CA ILE A 35 -18.55 12.82 0.66
C ILE A 35 -19.26 13.92 -0.13
N GLU A 36 -20.48 14.27 0.27
CA GLU A 36 -21.28 15.34 -0.35
C GLU A 36 -20.87 16.72 0.17
N SER A 37 -20.68 16.84 1.50
CA SER A 37 -20.28 18.09 2.12
C SER A 37 -19.56 17.89 3.44
N VAL A 38 -18.72 18.87 3.78
CA VAL A 38 -18.04 19.02 5.08
C VAL A 38 -18.28 20.44 5.56
N SER A 39 -18.80 20.62 6.79
CA SER A 39 -19.13 21.94 7.35
C SER A 39 -18.97 21.95 8.87
N SER A 40 -18.84 23.17 9.46
CA SER A 40 -18.91 23.38 10.91
C SER A 40 -20.33 23.64 11.44
N GLY A 41 -21.33 23.69 10.55
CA GLY A 41 -22.74 23.84 10.88
C GLY A 41 -23.56 22.63 10.40
N GLU A 42 -24.63 22.33 11.12
CA GLU A 42 -25.50 21.21 10.77
C GLU A 42 -26.10 21.40 9.37
N PRO A 43 -25.86 20.46 8.42
CA PRO A 43 -26.40 20.58 7.07
C PRO A 43 -27.90 20.37 7.08
N ALA A 44 -28.61 21.12 6.21
CA ALA A 44 -30.04 20.96 6.01
C ALA A 44 -30.33 19.66 5.26
N GLY A 45 -31.41 18.98 5.59
CA GLY A 45 -31.92 17.81 4.87
C GLY A 45 -32.26 16.64 5.78
N GLU A 46 -32.81 15.60 5.16
CA GLU A 46 -33.09 14.33 5.83
C GLU A 46 -31.96 13.35 5.54
N PHE A 47 -31.62 12.56 6.55
CA PHE A 47 -30.58 11.54 6.47
C PHE A 47 -31.14 10.18 6.89
N ASP A 48 -30.77 9.13 6.17
CA ASP A 48 -31.19 7.75 6.49
C ASP A 48 -30.53 7.25 7.80
N ALA A 49 -29.35 7.78 8.10
CA ALA A 49 -28.64 7.49 9.36
C ALA A 49 -27.87 8.72 9.84
N VAL A 50 -27.86 8.92 11.16
CA VAL A 50 -27.09 9.99 11.83
C VAL A 50 -26.21 9.36 12.91
N HIS A 51 -24.90 9.59 12.83
CA HIS A 51 -23.92 9.09 13.80
C HIS A 51 -23.27 10.26 14.54
N ASP A 52 -23.48 10.32 15.84
CA ASP A 52 -22.79 11.26 16.73
C ASP A 52 -21.44 10.67 17.13
N LEU A 53 -20.35 11.33 16.78
CA LEU A 53 -18.98 10.88 17.04
C LEU A 53 -18.36 11.51 18.31
N CYS A 54 -19.17 12.27 19.09
CA CYS A 54 -18.86 12.71 20.46
C CYS A 54 -17.50 13.41 20.60
N GLY A 55 -17.07 14.18 19.62
CA GLY A 55 -15.80 14.93 19.65
C GLY A 55 -14.56 14.11 19.25
N LYS A 56 -14.74 12.89 18.69
CA LYS A 56 -13.63 12.10 18.14
C LYS A 56 -12.93 12.83 17.00
N ILE A 57 -11.67 12.45 16.74
CA ILE A 57 -10.87 13.00 15.65
C ILE A 57 -10.92 12.06 14.45
N ALA A 58 -11.25 12.59 13.27
CA ALA A 58 -11.19 11.87 12.01
C ALA A 58 -9.98 12.32 11.18
N LEU A 59 -9.19 11.35 10.74
CA LEU A 59 -8.21 11.46 9.67
C LEU A 59 -8.80 10.80 8.41
N PRO A 60 -8.32 11.16 7.20
CA PRO A 60 -8.57 10.36 6.01
C PRO A 60 -8.18 8.91 6.23
N GLY A 61 -8.93 7.98 5.65
CA GLY A 61 -8.50 6.59 5.57
C GLY A 61 -7.12 6.52 4.91
N MET A 62 -6.19 5.83 5.57
CA MET A 62 -4.80 5.81 5.13
C MET A 62 -4.61 4.91 3.92
N ILE A 63 -3.63 5.25 3.12
CA ILE A 63 -3.27 4.54 1.90
C ILE A 63 -1.89 3.91 2.09
N ASN A 64 -1.77 2.61 1.91
CA ASN A 64 -0.51 1.89 1.88
C ASN A 64 -0.08 1.72 0.43
N ALA A 65 0.94 2.49 0.00
CA ALA A 65 1.34 2.54 -1.40
C ALA A 65 2.20 1.34 -1.87
N HIS A 66 2.62 0.47 -0.96
CA HIS A 66 3.26 -0.82 -1.25
C HIS A 66 3.15 -1.76 -0.07
N HIS A 67 2.58 -2.93 -0.31
CA HIS A 67 2.39 -3.95 0.71
C HIS A 67 2.46 -5.36 0.13
N HIS A 68 2.68 -6.34 1.01
CA HIS A 68 2.65 -7.76 0.71
C HIS A 68 1.67 -8.46 1.65
N LEU A 69 0.38 -8.46 1.32
CA LEU A 69 -0.64 -9.13 2.15
C LEU A 69 -0.35 -10.62 2.35
N TYR A 70 0.29 -11.28 1.38
CA TYR A 70 0.66 -12.69 1.48
C TYR A 70 1.65 -12.99 2.61
N SER A 71 2.35 -11.98 3.12
CA SER A 71 3.32 -12.13 4.21
C SER A 71 2.69 -12.07 5.63
N ALA A 72 1.38 -11.86 5.76
CA ALA A 72 0.73 -11.66 7.05
C ALA A 72 0.97 -12.81 8.04
N LEU A 73 1.06 -14.06 7.56
CA LEU A 73 1.37 -15.22 8.40
C LEU A 73 2.87 -15.45 8.65
N ALA A 74 3.76 -14.54 8.20
CA ALA A 74 5.18 -14.56 8.57
C ALA A 74 5.42 -14.07 10.00
N VAL A 75 4.45 -13.37 10.59
CA VAL A 75 4.55 -12.87 11.96
C VAL A 75 4.66 -14.05 12.95
N GLY A 76 5.78 -14.11 13.69
CA GLY A 76 6.05 -15.21 14.61
C GLY A 76 6.58 -16.49 13.95
N MET A 77 6.86 -16.48 12.67
CA MET A 77 7.45 -17.60 11.93
C MET A 77 8.79 -18.04 12.58
N PRO A 78 9.07 -19.36 12.65
CA PRO A 78 10.35 -19.85 13.16
C PRO A 78 11.53 -19.25 12.39
N LEU A 79 12.56 -18.86 13.12
CA LEU A 79 13.77 -18.33 12.51
C LEU A 79 14.45 -19.40 11.63
N PRO A 80 15.12 -19.00 10.54
CA PRO A 80 15.86 -19.94 9.70
C PRO A 80 17.00 -20.59 10.51
N LYS A 81 17.34 -21.83 10.14
CA LYS A 81 18.41 -22.62 10.83
C LYS A 81 19.75 -21.88 10.84
N ASN A 82 20.05 -21.18 9.75
CA ASN A 82 21.25 -20.35 9.63
C ASN A 82 20.82 -18.88 9.68
N ASN A 83 21.57 -18.07 10.44
CA ASN A 83 21.30 -16.64 10.49
C ASN A 83 21.74 -15.98 9.16
N PRO A 84 20.82 -15.37 8.38
CA PRO A 84 21.17 -14.70 7.13
C PRO A 84 22.17 -13.57 7.37
N ARG A 85 23.20 -13.48 6.53
CA ARG A 85 24.29 -12.51 6.66
C ARG A 85 24.15 -11.30 5.74
N ASN A 86 23.35 -11.41 4.70
CA ASN A 86 23.08 -10.38 3.69
C ASN A 86 21.66 -10.54 3.13
N PHE A 87 21.24 -9.58 2.32
CA PHE A 87 19.91 -9.53 1.74
C PHE A 87 19.58 -10.77 0.89
N ASN A 88 20.49 -11.23 0.04
CA ASN A 88 20.23 -12.43 -0.79
C ASN A 88 19.98 -13.67 0.09
N GLU A 89 20.71 -13.82 1.18
CA GLU A 89 20.49 -14.92 2.13
C GLU A 89 19.13 -14.77 2.87
N ILE A 90 18.65 -13.55 3.12
CA ILE A 90 17.30 -13.32 3.67
C ILE A 90 16.25 -13.77 2.65
N LEU A 91 16.39 -13.38 1.38
CA LEU A 91 15.50 -13.81 0.31
C LEU A 91 15.47 -15.35 0.19
N GLU A 92 16.62 -15.99 0.07
CA GLU A 92 16.75 -17.44 -0.16
C GLU A 92 16.31 -18.29 1.04
N GLN A 93 16.57 -17.83 2.26
CA GLN A 93 16.36 -18.64 3.47
C GLN A 93 15.00 -18.36 4.12
N VAL A 94 14.37 -17.21 3.85
CA VAL A 94 13.11 -16.79 4.46
C VAL A 94 12.04 -16.63 3.39
N TRP A 95 12.11 -15.56 2.59
CA TRP A 95 11.00 -15.15 1.73
C TRP A 95 10.71 -16.13 0.61
N TRP A 96 11.71 -16.54 -0.18
CA TRP A 96 11.48 -17.47 -1.29
C TRP A 96 11.00 -18.84 -0.86
N LYS A 97 11.33 -19.28 0.36
CA LYS A 97 10.78 -20.50 0.93
C LYS A 97 9.32 -20.33 1.32
N MET A 98 9.00 -19.21 1.95
CA MET A 98 7.63 -18.88 2.30
C MET A 98 6.75 -18.79 1.06
N ASP A 99 7.21 -18.07 0.03
CA ASP A 99 6.51 -17.93 -1.24
C ASP A 99 6.11 -19.31 -1.82
N LEU A 100 7.09 -20.23 -1.90
CA LEU A 100 6.87 -21.60 -2.41
C LEU A 100 5.98 -22.46 -1.53
N ALA A 101 5.90 -22.17 -0.24
CA ALA A 101 5.09 -22.94 0.71
C ALA A 101 3.61 -22.53 0.70
N LEU A 102 3.28 -21.33 0.17
CA LEU A 102 1.92 -20.82 0.10
C LEU A 102 1.07 -21.62 -0.89
N ASP A 103 0.00 -22.23 -0.39
CA ASP A 103 -1.09 -22.80 -1.17
C ASP A 103 -2.32 -21.88 -1.12
N ARG A 104 -3.43 -22.28 -1.73
CA ARG A 104 -4.64 -21.48 -1.80
C ARG A 104 -5.19 -21.13 -0.42
N GLU A 105 -5.23 -22.09 0.50
CA GLU A 105 -5.80 -21.95 1.84
C GLU A 105 -4.96 -20.98 2.70
N SER A 106 -3.65 -21.15 2.71
CA SER A 106 -2.74 -20.26 3.43
C SER A 106 -2.67 -18.86 2.81
N THR A 107 -2.77 -18.77 1.48
CA THR A 107 -2.83 -17.47 0.76
C THR A 107 -4.11 -16.70 1.15
N GLN A 108 -5.27 -17.36 1.16
CA GLN A 108 -6.52 -16.75 1.60
C GLN A 108 -6.44 -16.29 3.07
N ALA A 109 -5.90 -17.11 3.95
CA ALA A 109 -5.74 -16.76 5.35
C ALA A 109 -4.78 -15.57 5.55
N CYS A 110 -3.72 -15.45 4.74
CA CYS A 110 -2.86 -14.28 4.71
C CYS A 110 -3.64 -13.02 4.31
N PHE A 111 -4.44 -13.09 3.25
CA PHE A 111 -5.24 -11.95 2.80
C PHE A 111 -6.22 -11.50 3.87
N GLU A 112 -7.01 -12.42 4.43
CA GLU A 112 -7.98 -12.12 5.49
C GLU A 112 -7.31 -11.48 6.72
N ALA A 113 -6.21 -12.09 7.20
CA ALA A 113 -5.48 -11.58 8.37
C ALA A 113 -4.87 -10.19 8.10
N GLY A 114 -4.22 -10.00 6.95
CA GLY A 114 -3.60 -8.73 6.57
C GLY A 114 -4.63 -7.62 6.34
N LEU A 115 -5.81 -7.92 5.78
CA LEU A 115 -6.90 -6.95 5.60
C LEU A 115 -7.52 -6.54 6.94
N VAL A 116 -7.71 -7.48 7.88
CA VAL A 116 -8.15 -7.15 9.25
C VAL A 116 -7.16 -6.22 9.92
N GLU A 117 -5.86 -6.54 9.85
CA GLU A 117 -4.81 -5.72 10.41
C GLU A 117 -4.79 -4.31 9.81
N SER A 118 -4.91 -4.21 8.49
CA SER A 118 -4.96 -2.95 7.75
C SER A 118 -6.16 -2.09 8.17
N LEU A 119 -7.36 -2.66 8.21
CA LEU A 119 -8.56 -1.96 8.69
C LEU A 119 -8.39 -1.48 10.13
N LYS A 120 -7.91 -2.34 11.02
CA LYS A 120 -7.70 -1.98 12.43
C LYS A 120 -6.66 -0.87 12.60
N ALA A 121 -5.73 -0.73 11.66
CA ALA A 121 -4.78 0.39 11.62
C ALA A 121 -5.33 1.64 10.92
N GLY A 122 -6.55 1.59 10.35
CA GLY A 122 -7.17 2.70 9.62
C GLY A 122 -6.71 2.82 8.17
N THR A 123 -6.08 1.78 7.63
CA THR A 123 -5.70 1.71 6.21
C THR A 123 -6.91 1.20 5.41
N THR A 124 -7.34 1.98 4.42
CA THR A 124 -8.56 1.75 3.63
C THR A 124 -8.28 1.45 2.16
N THR A 125 -7.06 1.74 1.71
CA THR A 125 -6.58 1.46 0.35
C THR A 125 -5.19 0.84 0.42
N ILE A 126 -4.98 -0.25 -0.33
CA ILE A 126 -3.72 -0.97 -0.35
C ILE A 126 -3.27 -1.18 -1.80
N ILE A 127 -1.99 -0.91 -2.07
CA ILE A 127 -1.34 -1.27 -3.33
C ILE A 127 -0.48 -2.50 -3.04
N ASP A 128 -1.03 -3.68 -3.35
CA ASP A 128 -0.44 -4.98 -3.00
C ASP A 128 0.47 -5.53 -4.10
N HIS A 129 1.50 -6.25 -3.69
CA HIS A 129 2.40 -7.01 -4.55
C HIS A 129 2.45 -8.45 -4.07
N HIS A 130 1.76 -9.36 -4.79
CA HIS A 130 1.51 -10.72 -4.35
C HIS A 130 2.52 -11.72 -4.91
N CYS A 131 2.90 -12.71 -4.09
CA CYS A 131 3.75 -13.84 -4.49
C CYS A 131 3.26 -15.15 -3.87
N SER A 132 2.89 -16.12 -4.71
CA SER A 132 2.56 -17.49 -4.32
C SER A 132 2.81 -18.46 -5.47
N PRO A 133 4.07 -18.85 -5.76
CA PRO A 133 4.39 -19.67 -6.94
C PRO A 133 3.74 -21.05 -6.95
N SER A 134 3.23 -21.53 -5.83
CA SER A 134 2.47 -22.80 -5.73
C SER A 134 0.97 -22.61 -5.91
N TYR A 135 0.47 -21.36 -5.93
CA TYR A 135 -0.91 -21.00 -6.23
C TYR A 135 -0.94 -19.70 -7.03
N ILE A 136 -0.72 -19.77 -8.34
CA ILE A 136 -0.64 -18.59 -9.24
C ILE A 136 -2.03 -18.29 -9.80
N GLU A 137 -2.59 -19.21 -10.58
CA GLU A 137 -3.84 -19.01 -11.30
C GLU A 137 -5.01 -18.70 -10.35
N GLY A 138 -5.64 -17.54 -10.55
CA GLY A 138 -6.77 -17.06 -9.77
C GLY A 138 -6.40 -16.39 -8.43
N SER A 139 -5.11 -16.29 -8.07
CA SER A 139 -4.68 -15.67 -6.82
C SER A 139 -5.02 -14.18 -6.73
N LEU A 140 -4.85 -13.42 -7.82
CA LEU A 140 -5.23 -12.01 -7.88
C LEU A 140 -6.76 -11.82 -7.84
N SER A 141 -7.51 -12.77 -8.41
CA SER A 141 -8.97 -12.77 -8.28
C SER A 141 -9.43 -13.04 -6.85
N LEU A 142 -8.77 -13.99 -6.16
CA LEU A 142 -9.02 -14.25 -4.74
C LEU A 142 -8.73 -13.02 -3.88
N LEU A 143 -7.61 -12.33 -4.14
CA LEU A 143 -7.27 -11.09 -3.44
C LEU A 143 -8.33 -10.01 -3.64
N ALA A 144 -8.76 -9.79 -4.89
CA ALA A 144 -9.79 -8.82 -5.23
C ALA A 144 -11.13 -9.13 -4.54
N GLU A 145 -11.59 -10.39 -4.60
CA GLU A 145 -12.83 -10.84 -3.97
C GLU A 145 -12.77 -10.72 -2.44
N THR A 146 -11.63 -11.10 -1.83
CA THR A 146 -11.43 -10.95 -0.39
C THR A 146 -11.46 -9.48 0.01
N SER A 147 -10.74 -8.62 -0.70
CA SER A 147 -10.72 -7.17 -0.43
C SER A 147 -12.09 -6.50 -0.55
N GLU A 148 -12.90 -6.93 -1.53
CA GLU A 148 -14.28 -6.46 -1.70
C GLU A 148 -15.16 -6.83 -0.51
N ASN A 149 -15.04 -8.06 0.03
CA ASN A 149 -15.76 -8.50 1.22
C ASN A 149 -15.42 -7.67 2.47
N PHE A 150 -14.20 -7.12 2.53
CA PHE A 150 -13.76 -6.21 3.58
C PHE A 150 -14.03 -4.73 3.25
N GLY A 151 -14.47 -4.43 2.03
CA GLY A 151 -14.78 -3.09 1.56
C GLY A 151 -13.55 -2.19 1.35
N LEU A 152 -12.34 -2.74 1.14
CA LEU A 152 -11.15 -1.96 0.86
C LEU A 152 -10.94 -1.75 -0.65
N ASN A 153 -10.30 -0.64 -1.00
CA ASN A 153 -9.73 -0.50 -2.33
C ASN A 153 -8.40 -1.25 -2.41
N ILE A 154 -8.19 -2.01 -3.47
CA ILE A 154 -7.00 -2.84 -3.66
C ILE A 154 -6.41 -2.65 -5.05
N SER A 155 -5.10 -2.39 -5.13
CA SER A 155 -4.34 -2.62 -6.35
C SER A 155 -3.66 -3.99 -6.27
N THR A 156 -3.73 -4.78 -7.34
CA THR A 156 -3.22 -6.16 -7.35
C THR A 156 -2.12 -6.33 -8.39
N ALA A 157 -1.04 -7.01 -8.03
CA ALA A 157 0.03 -7.36 -8.95
C ALA A 157 0.62 -8.71 -8.54
N PHE A 158 0.81 -9.65 -9.47
CA PHE A 158 1.50 -10.91 -9.18
C PHE A 158 2.99 -10.80 -9.53
N GLU A 159 3.85 -11.23 -8.66
CA GLU A 159 5.29 -11.20 -8.83
C GLU A 159 5.79 -12.10 -9.96
N ILE A 160 6.23 -11.52 -11.06
CA ILE A 160 6.87 -12.22 -12.17
C ILE A 160 8.37 -12.34 -11.89
N SER A 161 8.92 -13.56 -11.99
CA SER A 161 10.36 -13.81 -11.93
C SER A 161 10.76 -15.11 -12.62
N ASP A 162 12.03 -15.24 -12.99
CA ASP A 162 12.58 -16.47 -13.60
C ASP A 162 13.00 -17.52 -12.53
N ARG A 163 12.93 -17.16 -11.23
CA ARG A 163 13.43 -18.00 -10.12
C ARG A 163 12.87 -19.42 -10.08
N ASN A 164 11.61 -19.56 -10.45
CA ASN A 164 10.88 -20.82 -10.33
C ASN A 164 10.72 -21.54 -11.66
N GLY A 165 11.50 -21.15 -12.68
CA GLY A 165 11.51 -21.75 -14.01
C GLY A 165 10.45 -21.21 -14.96
N GLN A 166 10.56 -21.64 -16.23
CA GLN A 166 9.81 -21.07 -17.35
C GLN A 166 8.28 -21.23 -17.19
N GLU A 167 7.82 -22.36 -16.69
CA GLU A 167 6.39 -22.64 -16.51
C GLU A 167 5.76 -21.63 -15.52
N LYS A 168 6.45 -21.39 -14.38
CA LYS A 168 5.98 -20.45 -13.37
C LYS A 168 6.07 -18.98 -13.85
N PHE A 169 7.10 -18.64 -14.61
CA PHE A 169 7.20 -17.36 -15.27
C PHE A 169 6.00 -17.10 -16.18
N GLU A 170 5.66 -18.07 -17.06
CA GLU A 170 4.53 -17.92 -17.99
C GLU A 170 3.19 -17.84 -17.27
N ALA A 171 2.99 -18.66 -16.25
CA ALA A 171 1.77 -18.61 -15.44
C ALA A 171 1.63 -17.26 -14.70
N SER A 172 2.72 -16.74 -14.11
CA SER A 172 2.71 -15.43 -13.43
C SER A 172 2.43 -14.28 -14.39
N LEU A 173 3.01 -14.29 -15.58
CA LEU A 173 2.72 -13.31 -16.62
C LEU A 173 1.25 -13.38 -17.06
N GLN A 174 0.72 -14.59 -17.27
CA GLN A 174 -0.67 -14.78 -17.68
C GLN A 174 -1.65 -14.31 -16.59
N GLU A 175 -1.39 -14.59 -15.30
CA GLU A 175 -2.22 -14.13 -14.19
C GLU A 175 -2.33 -12.59 -14.15
N ASN A 176 -1.20 -11.87 -14.36
CA ASN A 176 -1.24 -10.41 -14.47
C ASN A 176 -2.05 -9.94 -15.68
N ILE A 177 -1.88 -10.55 -16.86
CA ILE A 177 -2.63 -10.20 -18.07
C ILE A 177 -4.14 -10.43 -17.88
N ASP A 178 -4.51 -11.54 -17.26
CA ASP A 178 -5.90 -11.86 -16.96
C ASP A 178 -6.50 -10.86 -15.97
N ALA A 179 -5.76 -10.49 -14.92
CA ALA A 179 -6.19 -9.46 -13.97
C ALA A 179 -6.35 -8.09 -14.64
N LEU A 180 -5.36 -7.64 -15.45
CA LEU A 180 -5.43 -6.40 -16.22
C LEU A 180 -6.65 -6.36 -17.15
N SER A 181 -7.05 -7.49 -17.67
CA SER A 181 -8.25 -7.61 -18.52
C SER A 181 -9.54 -7.68 -17.71
N LYS A 182 -9.57 -8.54 -16.67
CA LYS A 182 -10.76 -8.82 -15.85
C LYS A 182 -11.23 -7.60 -15.07
N PHE A 183 -10.28 -6.88 -14.47
CA PHE A 183 -10.58 -5.75 -13.60
C PHE A 183 -10.49 -4.39 -14.30
N SER A 184 -10.33 -4.38 -15.63
CA SER A 184 -10.37 -3.15 -16.42
C SER A 184 -11.68 -2.40 -16.19
N GLY A 185 -11.59 -1.16 -15.68
CA GLY A 185 -12.76 -0.32 -15.36
C GLY A 185 -13.42 -0.62 -14.02
N ASN A 186 -12.88 -1.52 -13.20
CA ASN A 186 -13.34 -1.68 -11.83
C ASN A 186 -12.92 -0.45 -11.00
N GLN A 187 -13.83 0.05 -10.17
CA GLN A 187 -13.59 1.26 -9.38
C GLN A 187 -12.74 0.99 -8.13
N HIS A 188 -12.78 -0.22 -7.60
CA HIS A 188 -12.17 -0.58 -6.31
C HIS A 188 -11.02 -1.58 -6.42
N VAL A 189 -10.84 -2.17 -7.61
CA VAL A 189 -9.74 -3.08 -7.90
C VAL A 189 -8.96 -2.53 -9.07
N HIS A 190 -7.68 -2.19 -8.85
CA HIS A 190 -6.78 -1.70 -9.89
C HIS A 190 -5.64 -2.71 -10.14
N PRO A 191 -5.63 -3.42 -11.26
CA PRO A 191 -4.55 -4.36 -11.56
C PRO A 191 -3.31 -3.63 -12.09
N MET A 192 -2.14 -4.10 -11.67
CA MET A 192 -0.83 -3.68 -12.18
C MET A 192 -0.05 -4.90 -12.67
N LEU A 193 1.07 -4.68 -13.32
CA LEU A 193 2.01 -5.72 -13.72
C LEU A 193 3.10 -5.87 -12.65
N GLY A 194 3.07 -6.95 -11.89
CA GLY A 194 4.07 -7.22 -10.85
C GLY A 194 5.39 -7.72 -11.44
N LEU A 195 6.50 -7.10 -11.08
CA LEU A 195 7.84 -7.61 -11.34
C LEU A 195 8.55 -7.76 -10.00
N HIS A 196 9.23 -8.90 -9.76
CA HIS A 196 10.00 -9.03 -8.53
C HIS A 196 11.09 -7.94 -8.46
N ALA A 197 12.18 -8.16 -9.17
CA ALA A 197 13.29 -7.21 -9.25
C ALA A 197 14.08 -7.50 -10.54
N SER A 198 14.83 -6.51 -11.03
CA SER A 198 15.57 -6.62 -12.29
C SER A 198 16.52 -7.82 -12.33
N PHE A 199 17.21 -8.11 -11.22
CA PHE A 199 18.20 -9.20 -11.16
C PHE A 199 17.57 -10.61 -11.24
N THR A 200 16.26 -10.75 -11.02
CA THR A 200 15.56 -12.04 -11.11
C THR A 200 14.89 -12.28 -12.46
N LEU A 201 15.08 -11.39 -13.42
CA LEU A 201 14.52 -11.46 -14.77
C LEU A 201 15.63 -11.43 -15.82
N SER A 202 15.54 -12.31 -16.80
CA SER A 202 16.39 -12.29 -17.98
C SER A 202 15.91 -11.23 -18.99
N ASP A 203 16.76 -10.82 -19.93
CA ASP A 203 16.38 -9.91 -20.99
C ASP A 203 15.31 -10.53 -21.93
N LEU A 204 15.33 -11.86 -22.08
CA LEU A 204 14.29 -12.57 -22.82
C LEU A 204 12.93 -12.48 -22.12
N SER A 205 12.94 -12.60 -20.80
CA SER A 205 11.72 -12.47 -19.99
C SER A 205 11.17 -11.05 -20.04
N LEU A 206 12.01 -10.03 -19.93
CA LEU A 206 11.58 -8.62 -20.04
C LEU A 206 10.98 -8.31 -21.44
N ARG A 207 11.60 -8.81 -22.52
CA ARG A 207 11.03 -8.70 -23.88
C ARG A 207 9.68 -9.38 -23.99
N LYS A 208 9.55 -10.61 -23.49
CA LYS A 208 8.29 -11.35 -23.50
C LYS A 208 7.19 -10.62 -22.73
N ILE A 209 7.52 -10.07 -21.56
CA ILE A 209 6.62 -9.22 -20.79
C ILE A 209 6.16 -8.04 -21.65
N ARG A 210 7.09 -7.26 -22.21
CA ARG A 210 6.79 -6.09 -23.04
C ARG A 210 5.91 -6.43 -24.24
N ASP A 211 6.23 -7.50 -24.94
CA ASP A 211 5.46 -7.95 -26.12
C ASP A 211 4.01 -8.33 -25.75
N SER A 212 3.81 -8.89 -24.56
CA SER A 212 2.49 -9.27 -24.06
C SER A 212 1.61 -8.06 -23.71
N LEU A 213 2.21 -6.91 -23.36
CA LEU A 213 1.50 -5.69 -23.00
C LEU A 213 1.00 -4.90 -24.22
N GLY A 214 1.50 -5.16 -25.43
CA GLY A 214 1.21 -4.37 -26.63
C GLY A 214 -0.26 -4.30 -27.06
N LYS A 215 -1.13 -5.13 -26.46
CA LYS A 215 -2.58 -5.14 -26.71
C LYS A 215 -3.39 -4.43 -25.63
N LEU A 216 -2.76 -4.05 -24.51
CA LEU A 216 -3.43 -3.45 -23.37
C LEU A 216 -3.44 -1.93 -23.51
N LYS A 217 -4.58 -1.31 -23.17
CA LYS A 217 -4.77 0.14 -23.27
C LYS A 217 -4.08 0.93 -22.15
N SER A 218 -3.99 0.33 -20.98
CA SER A 218 -3.36 0.93 -19.81
C SER A 218 -2.73 -0.17 -18.97
N TRP A 219 -1.55 0.07 -18.46
CA TRP A 219 -0.82 -0.78 -17.53
C TRP A 219 0.26 0.05 -16.83
N GLY A 220 0.70 -0.40 -15.69
CA GLY A 220 1.86 0.12 -14.98
C GLY A 220 2.61 -1.04 -14.33
N ILE A 221 3.93 -0.95 -14.25
CA ILE A 221 4.69 -1.92 -13.47
C ILE A 221 4.61 -1.61 -11.98
N HIS A 222 4.66 -2.63 -11.15
CA HIS A 222 4.89 -2.55 -9.73
C HIS A 222 6.11 -3.41 -9.42
N SER A 223 7.27 -2.80 -9.18
CA SER A 223 8.55 -3.50 -9.14
C SER A 223 9.45 -3.01 -8.01
N HIS A 224 10.11 -3.95 -7.32
CA HIS A 224 11.25 -3.63 -6.46
C HIS A 224 12.43 -3.22 -7.35
N VAL A 225 13.03 -2.08 -7.05
CA VAL A 225 14.11 -1.47 -7.84
C VAL A 225 15.21 -0.99 -6.92
N SER A 226 16.41 -1.48 -7.14
CA SER A 226 17.61 -1.02 -6.43
C SER A 226 17.44 -1.04 -4.91
N GLU A 227 16.77 -2.09 -4.37
CA GLU A 227 16.63 -2.30 -2.93
C GLU A 227 17.97 -2.62 -2.30
N ASP A 228 18.74 -3.54 -2.91
CA ASP A 228 20.11 -3.87 -2.53
C ASP A 228 21.09 -3.61 -3.69
N LYS A 229 22.36 -3.44 -3.38
CA LYS A 229 23.43 -3.28 -4.37
C LYS A 229 23.54 -4.44 -5.35
N ALA A 230 23.03 -5.61 -5.00
CA ALA A 230 23.01 -6.77 -5.88
C ALA A 230 22.23 -6.49 -7.17
N ASP A 231 21.13 -5.75 -7.10
CA ASP A 231 20.31 -5.39 -8.25
C ASP A 231 21.08 -4.49 -9.24
N GLU A 232 21.70 -3.42 -8.73
CA GLU A 232 22.56 -2.54 -9.55
C GLU A 232 23.79 -3.29 -10.12
N THR A 233 24.40 -4.18 -9.33
CA THR A 233 25.54 -4.98 -9.76
C THR A 233 25.16 -5.93 -10.91
N ASP A 234 23.97 -6.50 -10.87
CA ASP A 234 23.44 -7.36 -11.93
C ASP A 234 23.19 -6.57 -13.22
N ALA A 235 22.57 -5.37 -13.12
CA ALA A 235 22.35 -4.49 -14.27
C ALA A 235 23.66 -4.12 -14.96
N LEU A 236 24.69 -3.76 -14.18
CA LEU A 236 26.03 -3.48 -14.72
C LEU A 236 26.65 -4.69 -15.45
N LYS A 237 26.51 -5.91 -14.91
CA LYS A 237 27.01 -7.14 -15.57
C LYS A 237 26.29 -7.43 -16.89
N LYS A 238 25.02 -7.02 -17.01
CA LYS A 238 24.22 -7.12 -18.23
C LYS A 238 24.47 -5.99 -19.24
N GLY A 239 25.34 -5.04 -18.89
CA GLY A 239 25.78 -3.95 -19.80
C GLY A 239 24.98 -2.66 -19.67
N PHE A 240 24.13 -2.53 -18.66
CA PHE A 240 23.36 -1.32 -18.35
C PHE A 240 24.03 -0.51 -17.23
N ASN A 241 23.89 0.81 -17.25
CA ASN A 241 24.46 1.65 -16.20
C ASN A 241 23.65 1.62 -14.89
N SER A 242 22.36 1.26 -14.96
CA SER A 242 21.48 1.13 -13.82
C SER A 242 20.31 0.19 -14.09
N VAL A 243 19.58 -0.17 -13.03
CA VAL A 243 18.32 -0.93 -13.12
C VAL A 243 17.28 -0.16 -13.91
N LEU A 244 17.17 1.16 -13.70
CA LEU A 244 16.18 1.99 -14.39
C LEU A 244 16.49 2.13 -15.90
N GLU A 245 17.76 2.27 -16.28
CA GLU A 245 18.15 2.24 -17.68
C GLU A 245 17.77 0.91 -18.35
N ARG A 246 17.97 -0.21 -17.63
CA ARG A 246 17.56 -1.51 -18.15
C ARG A 246 16.05 -1.62 -18.33
N LEU A 247 15.24 -1.15 -17.36
CA LEU A 247 13.79 -1.15 -17.50
C LEU A 247 13.31 -0.23 -18.64
N GLU A 248 13.98 0.91 -18.84
CA GLU A 248 13.70 1.83 -19.96
C GLU A 248 13.99 1.17 -21.31
N GLU A 249 15.13 0.48 -21.46
CA GLU A 249 15.50 -0.23 -22.71
C GLU A 249 14.43 -1.25 -23.14
N PHE A 250 13.71 -1.82 -22.16
CA PHE A 250 12.58 -2.74 -22.44
C PHE A 250 11.21 -2.04 -22.45
N ASP A 251 11.14 -0.70 -22.53
CA ASP A 251 9.90 0.09 -22.54
C ASP A 251 8.94 -0.26 -21.38
N LEU A 252 9.46 -0.48 -20.18
CA LEU A 252 8.67 -0.88 -19.00
C LEU A 252 8.40 0.28 -18.04
N LEU A 253 9.00 1.46 -18.24
CA LEU A 253 8.73 2.65 -17.43
C LEU A 253 7.59 3.48 -18.05
N ASN A 254 6.63 3.89 -17.22
CA ASN A 254 5.54 4.80 -17.61
C ASN A 254 4.93 5.50 -16.40
N GLU A 255 3.96 6.40 -16.65
CA GLU A 255 3.30 7.23 -15.63
C GLU A 255 2.45 6.45 -14.62
N ASN A 256 2.08 5.21 -14.91
CA ASN A 256 1.36 4.33 -14.01
C ASN A 256 2.30 3.38 -13.24
N GLY A 257 3.61 3.47 -13.49
CA GLY A 257 4.61 2.60 -12.85
C GLY A 257 4.93 3.01 -11.43
N LEU A 258 5.09 2.00 -10.55
CA LEU A 258 5.57 2.14 -9.18
C LEU A 258 6.96 1.52 -9.03
N ILE A 259 7.91 2.33 -8.60
CA ILE A 259 9.30 2.00 -8.32
C ILE A 259 9.46 1.91 -6.82
N ILE A 260 9.77 0.72 -6.31
CA ILE A 260 9.77 0.45 -4.88
C ILE A 260 11.20 0.40 -4.34
N HIS A 261 11.43 0.92 -3.13
CA HIS A 261 12.67 1.03 -2.37
C HIS A 261 13.69 2.06 -2.87
N GLY A 262 14.25 1.90 -4.05
CA GLY A 262 15.16 2.85 -4.68
C GLY A 262 16.39 3.27 -3.88
N LEU A 263 16.85 2.44 -2.92
CA LEU A 263 17.94 2.79 -1.99
C LEU A 263 19.28 3.06 -2.68
N HIS A 264 19.50 2.41 -3.81
CA HIS A 264 20.74 2.50 -4.57
C HIS A 264 20.58 3.19 -5.93
N ILE A 265 19.43 3.86 -6.14
CA ILE A 265 19.21 4.72 -7.32
C ILE A 265 20.18 5.88 -7.32
N LYS A 266 20.81 6.15 -8.48
CA LYS A 266 21.77 7.23 -8.68
C LYS A 266 21.06 8.54 -9.04
N ASP A 267 21.75 9.67 -8.86
CA ASP A 267 21.22 10.97 -9.30
C ASP A 267 20.94 11.01 -10.82
N SER A 268 21.76 10.32 -11.62
CA SER A 268 21.54 10.18 -13.08
C SER A 268 20.21 9.51 -13.45
N ASP A 269 19.69 8.68 -12.58
CA ASP A 269 18.45 7.91 -12.83
C ASP A 269 17.19 8.70 -12.51
N LEU A 270 17.33 9.82 -11.76
CA LEU A 270 16.18 10.68 -11.43
C LEU A 270 15.54 11.30 -12.67
N GLU A 271 16.35 11.57 -13.71
CA GLU A 271 15.87 12.07 -15.00
C GLU A 271 14.95 11.05 -15.70
N LEU A 272 15.24 9.74 -15.57
CA LEU A 272 14.39 8.67 -16.10
C LEU A 272 13.04 8.61 -15.39
N ILE A 273 13.04 8.69 -14.05
CA ILE A 273 11.81 8.71 -13.25
C ILE A 273 10.94 9.92 -13.66
N GLN A 274 11.55 11.09 -13.80
CA GLN A 274 10.84 12.31 -14.21
C GLN A 274 10.34 12.24 -15.65
N LYS A 275 11.16 11.73 -16.57
CA LYS A 275 10.81 11.57 -18.00
C LYS A 275 9.57 10.71 -18.18
N HIS A 276 9.46 9.62 -17.43
CA HIS A 276 8.35 8.68 -17.51
C HIS A 276 7.22 8.97 -16.51
N ASP A 277 7.37 10.00 -15.68
CA ASP A 277 6.46 10.35 -14.57
C ASP A 277 6.12 9.15 -13.67
N SER A 278 7.04 8.18 -13.56
CA SER A 278 6.88 7.02 -12.67
C SER A 278 6.88 7.46 -11.22
N LYS A 279 6.10 6.76 -10.37
CA LYS A 279 6.00 7.08 -8.95
C LYS A 279 6.99 6.24 -8.15
N PHE A 280 7.43 6.79 -7.05
CA PHE A 280 8.37 6.12 -6.15
C PHE A 280 7.70 5.82 -4.80
N VAL A 281 8.03 4.68 -4.17
CA VAL A 281 7.52 4.31 -2.85
C VAL A 281 8.67 3.91 -1.93
N HIS A 282 8.75 4.61 -0.79
CA HIS A 282 9.71 4.37 0.26
C HIS A 282 9.13 3.47 1.35
N ASN A 283 9.91 2.47 1.81
CA ASN A 283 9.52 1.48 2.81
C ASN A 283 10.52 1.46 3.98
N PRO A 284 10.54 2.50 4.83
CA PRO A 284 11.61 2.70 5.80
C PRO A 284 11.81 1.57 6.80
N SER A 285 10.73 1.03 7.37
CA SER A 285 10.81 -0.03 8.38
C SER A 285 11.35 -1.33 7.79
N SER A 286 10.89 -1.71 6.59
CA SER A 286 11.37 -2.89 5.89
C SER A 286 12.83 -2.75 5.49
N ASN A 287 13.22 -1.61 4.91
CA ASN A 287 14.61 -1.34 4.55
C ASN A 287 15.56 -1.48 5.75
N ALA A 288 15.17 -0.93 6.90
CA ALA A 288 15.94 -1.04 8.13
C ALA A 288 16.00 -2.48 8.67
N ASN A 289 14.86 -3.21 8.64
CA ASN A 289 14.78 -4.59 9.06
C ASN A 289 15.67 -5.51 8.20
N ASN A 290 15.63 -5.33 6.88
CA ASN A 290 16.39 -6.12 5.91
C ASN A 290 17.86 -5.71 5.83
N ARG A 291 18.27 -4.63 6.50
CA ARG A 291 19.64 -4.08 6.49
C ARG A 291 20.18 -3.73 5.10
N VAL A 292 19.29 -3.37 4.19
CA VAL A 292 19.64 -3.02 2.80
C VAL A 292 20.07 -1.55 2.65
N GLY A 293 19.76 -0.76 3.65
CA GLY A 293 20.02 0.68 3.72
C GLY A 293 18.94 1.37 4.54
N ILE A 294 19.06 2.66 4.74
CA ILE A 294 18.18 3.37 5.66
C ILE A 294 17.37 4.42 4.94
N THR A 295 17.99 5.12 4.02
CA THR A 295 17.32 6.23 3.35
C THR A 295 17.78 6.30 1.90
N PRO A 296 16.82 6.36 0.97
CA PRO A 296 17.14 6.63 -0.43
C PRO A 296 17.66 8.05 -0.60
N ASN A 297 18.14 8.35 -1.80
CA ASN A 297 18.57 9.68 -2.18
C ASN A 297 17.50 10.73 -1.82
N GLN A 298 17.90 11.82 -1.16
CA GLN A 298 16.99 12.89 -0.77
C GLN A 298 16.26 13.51 -1.96
N ASN A 299 16.90 13.61 -3.12
CA ASN A 299 16.28 14.15 -4.33
C ASN A 299 15.19 13.21 -4.85
N LEU A 300 15.36 11.88 -4.71
CA LEU A 300 14.33 10.91 -5.03
C LEU A 300 13.08 11.09 -4.15
N LEU A 301 13.27 11.27 -2.84
CA LEU A 301 12.15 11.50 -1.92
C LEU A 301 11.40 12.81 -2.16
N LYS A 302 12.00 13.78 -2.85
CA LYS A 302 11.34 15.03 -3.25
C LYS A 302 10.54 14.93 -4.54
N LEU A 303 10.69 13.84 -5.28
CA LEU A 303 9.81 13.54 -6.40
C LEU A 303 8.43 13.13 -5.86
N LYS A 304 7.53 12.68 -6.72
CA LYS A 304 6.22 12.15 -6.32
C LYS A 304 6.38 10.80 -5.58
N SER A 305 6.91 10.88 -4.36
CA SER A 305 7.26 9.72 -3.54
C SER A 305 6.21 9.48 -2.47
N GLY A 306 5.72 8.25 -2.37
CA GLY A 306 4.82 7.80 -1.32
C GLY A 306 5.52 6.96 -0.26
N LEU A 307 4.73 6.44 0.68
CA LEU A 307 5.13 5.51 1.73
C LEU A 307 4.38 4.19 1.59
N GLY A 308 5.09 3.09 1.74
CA GLY A 308 4.56 1.75 1.87
C GLY A 308 5.18 1.02 3.06
N THR A 309 4.61 -0.12 3.43
CA THR A 309 5.10 -0.95 4.54
C THR A 309 5.86 -2.18 4.07
N ASP A 310 5.81 -2.51 2.77
CA ASP A 310 6.38 -3.75 2.26
C ASP A 310 5.79 -4.98 3.00
N GLY A 311 6.56 -5.97 3.36
CA GLY A 311 6.13 -7.12 4.17
C GLY A 311 5.94 -6.83 5.67
N MET A 312 5.94 -5.57 6.10
CA MET A 312 5.71 -5.17 7.50
C MET A 312 4.22 -4.91 7.77
N GLN A 313 3.87 -4.63 9.03
CA GLN A 313 2.49 -4.34 9.44
C GLN A 313 1.93 -3.08 8.77
N SER A 314 0.70 -3.13 8.27
CA SER A 314 0.03 -2.05 7.51
C SER A 314 -0.45 -0.88 8.38
N ASN A 315 0.37 -0.41 9.32
CA ASN A 315 0.09 0.76 10.14
C ASN A 315 0.86 1.98 9.59
N MET A 316 0.22 2.73 8.72
CA MET A 316 0.84 3.82 7.98
C MET A 316 1.28 5.02 8.84
N LEU A 317 0.58 5.31 9.95
CA LEU A 317 1.01 6.35 10.91
C LEU A 317 2.31 5.94 11.61
N ARG A 318 2.41 4.68 11.97
CA ARG A 318 3.61 4.12 12.56
C ARG A 318 4.75 4.11 11.57
N GLU A 319 4.53 3.68 10.33
CA GLU A 319 5.52 3.64 9.27
C GLU A 319 6.13 5.03 9.00
N ALA A 320 5.27 6.05 8.87
CA ALA A 320 5.73 7.42 8.68
C ALA A 320 6.57 7.94 9.87
N LYS A 321 6.13 7.67 11.09
CA LYS A 321 6.88 8.03 12.31
C LYS A 321 8.22 7.32 12.40
N GLU A 322 8.25 6.02 12.19
CA GLU A 322 9.48 5.22 12.20
C GLU A 322 10.43 5.69 11.10
N GLY A 323 9.95 5.91 9.90
CA GLY A 323 10.74 6.44 8.78
C GLY A 323 11.39 7.79 9.10
N MET A 324 10.63 8.71 9.68
CA MET A 324 11.14 10.00 10.12
C MET A 324 12.24 9.84 11.18
N LEU A 325 12.02 9.00 12.20
CA LEU A 325 12.99 8.79 13.28
C LEU A 325 14.26 8.07 12.80
N ILE A 326 14.11 7.04 11.98
CA ILE A 326 15.22 6.30 11.36
C ILE A 326 16.07 7.28 10.54
N ARG A 327 15.45 8.05 9.66
CA ARG A 327 16.13 9.03 8.83
C ARG A 327 16.85 10.08 9.67
N SER A 328 16.16 10.68 10.64
CA SER A 328 16.75 11.71 11.53
C SER A 328 17.97 11.22 12.29
N SER A 329 18.02 9.94 12.65
CA SER A 329 19.17 9.35 13.38
C SER A 329 20.43 9.20 12.51
N HIS A 330 20.32 9.33 11.18
CA HIS A 330 21.40 9.15 10.22
C HIS A 330 21.82 10.44 9.50
N LEU A 331 21.12 11.54 9.77
CA LEU A 331 21.47 12.83 9.19
C LEU A 331 22.57 13.51 10.04
N GLU A 332 23.75 13.68 9.47
CA GLU A 332 24.81 14.45 10.07
C GLU A 332 24.55 15.96 9.87
N GLY A 333 24.04 16.63 10.90
CA GLY A 333 24.04 18.10 11.02
C GLY A 333 23.25 18.90 9.97
N GLY A 334 22.46 18.26 9.13
CA GLY A 334 21.70 18.90 8.06
C GLY A 334 20.23 19.11 8.42
N LYS A 335 19.59 20.13 7.84
CA LYS A 335 18.14 20.22 7.83
C LYS A 335 17.59 19.15 6.89
N ASP A 336 16.84 18.19 7.44
CA ASP A 336 16.03 17.31 6.60
C ASP A 336 14.89 18.13 6.00
N SER A 337 14.73 18.02 4.69
CA SER A 337 13.64 18.67 3.95
C SER A 337 12.58 17.66 3.50
N VAL A 338 12.66 16.41 3.94
CA VAL A 338 11.67 15.38 3.63
C VAL A 338 10.53 15.45 4.64
N ASP A 339 9.34 15.72 4.16
CA ASP A 339 8.14 15.79 4.98
C ASP A 339 7.36 14.47 4.92
N TYR A 340 7.45 13.67 5.97
CA TYR A 340 6.74 12.39 6.08
C TYR A 340 5.21 12.54 6.16
N MET A 341 4.68 13.73 6.49
CA MET A 341 3.26 14.03 6.36
C MET A 341 2.85 14.13 4.88
N GLU A 342 3.67 14.82 4.07
CA GLU A 342 3.42 14.88 2.62
C GLU A 342 3.51 13.49 1.98
N LEU A 343 4.54 12.70 2.32
CA LEU A 343 4.69 11.34 1.79
C LEU A 343 3.45 10.49 2.10
N LEU A 344 2.99 10.51 3.37
CA LEU A 344 1.89 9.69 3.84
C LEU A 344 0.53 10.13 3.31
N PHE A 345 0.19 11.41 3.46
CA PHE A 345 -1.17 11.88 3.20
C PHE A 345 -1.35 12.42 1.79
N LYS A 346 -0.47 13.31 1.34
CA LYS A 346 -0.61 13.96 0.03
C LYS A 346 -0.19 13.05 -1.11
N ASN A 347 1.04 12.54 -1.04
CA ASN A 347 1.61 11.79 -2.16
C ASN A 347 0.95 10.42 -2.31
N ASN A 348 0.67 9.71 -1.21
CA ASN A 348 -0.08 8.45 -1.28
C ASN A 348 -1.49 8.66 -1.85
N ALA A 349 -2.16 9.76 -1.48
CA ALA A 349 -3.46 10.12 -2.04
C ALA A 349 -3.39 10.40 -3.55
N GLU A 350 -2.36 11.13 -4.00
CA GLU A 350 -2.13 11.38 -5.43
C GLU A 350 -1.82 10.09 -6.20
N ILE A 351 -0.94 9.22 -5.66
CA ILE A 351 -0.60 7.93 -6.26
C ILE A 351 -1.86 7.07 -6.42
N ALA A 352 -2.60 6.86 -5.35
CA ALA A 352 -3.79 6.01 -5.37
C ALA A 352 -4.89 6.61 -6.26
N SER A 353 -5.18 7.91 -6.13
CA SER A 353 -6.20 8.56 -6.97
C SER A 353 -5.85 8.46 -8.47
N ASN A 354 -4.58 8.59 -8.85
CA ASN A 354 -4.17 8.43 -10.24
C ASN A 354 -4.35 6.99 -10.74
N LEU A 355 -3.96 5.99 -9.95
CA LEU A 355 -4.13 4.59 -10.31
C LEU A 355 -5.61 4.22 -10.48
N PHE A 356 -6.44 4.54 -9.49
CA PHE A 356 -7.86 4.18 -9.52
C PHE A 356 -8.70 5.04 -10.47
N SER A 357 -8.24 6.24 -10.88
CA SER A 357 -8.92 7.11 -11.85
C SER A 357 -8.72 6.71 -13.31
N GLY A 358 -7.72 5.92 -13.65
CA GLY A 358 -7.48 5.38 -14.99
C GLY A 358 -8.53 4.36 -15.44
N SER A 359 -9.45 3.98 -14.56
CA SER A 359 -10.55 3.06 -14.83
C SER A 359 -11.65 3.74 -15.64
N ILE A 360 -12.19 3.03 -16.64
CA ILE A 360 -13.25 3.53 -17.53
C ILE A 360 -14.52 3.73 -16.69
N GLY A 361 -14.88 4.96 -16.33
CA GLY A 361 -16.21 5.23 -15.73
C GLY A 361 -16.26 6.26 -14.62
N GLY A 362 -15.19 6.77 -14.10
CA GLY A 362 -15.22 7.82 -13.08
C GLY A 362 -13.90 8.00 -12.34
N SER A 363 -13.60 9.23 -11.98
CA SER A 363 -12.42 9.56 -11.19
C SER A 363 -12.77 9.37 -9.71
N ILE A 364 -12.26 8.32 -9.08
CA ILE A 364 -12.29 8.19 -7.63
C ILE A 364 -11.19 9.07 -7.04
N LYS A 365 -11.56 9.92 -6.09
CA LYS A 365 -10.63 10.72 -5.31
C LYS A 365 -10.47 10.11 -3.93
N LEU A 366 -9.24 9.79 -3.54
CA LEU A 366 -8.90 9.12 -2.29
C LEU A 366 -8.02 10.00 -1.39
N GLY A 367 -8.04 9.75 -0.09
CA GLY A 367 -7.07 10.28 0.86
C GLY A 367 -7.38 11.66 1.46
N TYR A 368 -8.60 12.20 1.28
CA TYR A 368 -9.04 13.42 1.97
C TYR A 368 -10.50 13.34 2.40
N ILE A 369 -10.84 13.98 3.51
CA ILE A 369 -12.22 14.18 3.96
C ILE A 369 -12.71 15.50 3.39
N LEU A 370 -13.03 15.51 2.09
CA LEU A 370 -13.45 16.69 1.33
C LEU A 370 -14.61 16.34 0.37
N PRO A 371 -15.45 17.30 -0.02
CA PRO A 371 -16.51 17.06 -0.99
C PRO A 371 -15.98 16.45 -2.31
N GLY A 372 -16.65 15.40 -2.80
CA GLY A 372 -16.29 14.68 -4.01
C GLY A 372 -15.21 13.61 -3.83
N TYR A 373 -14.71 13.41 -2.61
CA TYR A 373 -13.82 12.30 -2.26
C TYR A 373 -14.61 11.09 -1.77
N GLN A 374 -14.05 9.91 -1.94
CA GLN A 374 -14.61 8.70 -1.35
C GLN A 374 -14.64 8.83 0.18
N ALA A 375 -15.71 8.35 0.79
CA ALA A 375 -15.90 8.43 2.24
C ALA A 375 -15.11 7.33 2.96
N ASP A 376 -13.80 7.53 3.03
CA ASP A 376 -12.84 6.69 3.74
C ASP A 376 -12.29 7.48 4.93
N LEU A 377 -12.58 7.04 6.16
CA LEU A 377 -12.24 7.74 7.38
C LEU A 377 -11.66 6.78 8.42
N ALA A 378 -10.56 7.20 9.05
CA ALA A 378 -10.03 6.60 10.28
C ALA A 378 -10.33 7.53 11.47
N ILE A 379 -11.17 7.09 12.41
CA ILE A 379 -11.72 7.91 13.48
C ILE A 379 -11.15 7.43 14.81
N PHE A 380 -10.58 8.37 15.57
CA PHE A 380 -9.83 8.09 16.78
C PHE A 380 -10.52 8.66 18.01
N ASP A 381 -10.67 7.85 19.05
CA ASP A 381 -11.01 8.31 20.38
C ASP A 381 -9.76 8.90 21.03
N TYR A 382 -9.45 10.14 20.68
CA TYR A 382 -8.25 10.85 21.12
C TYR A 382 -8.60 12.19 21.75
N LEU A 383 -8.24 12.32 23.02
CA LEU A 383 -8.35 13.58 23.74
C LEU A 383 -6.97 14.27 23.75
N PRO A 384 -6.79 15.35 22.97
CA PRO A 384 -5.51 16.05 22.92
C PRO A 384 -5.16 16.69 24.26
N ARG A 385 -3.89 16.58 24.65
CA ARG A 385 -3.36 17.22 25.88
C ARG A 385 -2.96 18.68 25.66
N THR A 386 -2.86 19.08 24.40
CA THR A 386 -2.48 20.42 23.96
C THR A 386 -3.46 20.88 22.89
N PRO A 387 -3.63 22.19 22.69
CA PRO A 387 -4.53 22.69 21.65
C PRO A 387 -4.14 22.13 20.28
N ILE A 388 -5.15 21.68 19.50
CA ILE A 388 -4.98 21.35 18.09
C ILE A 388 -5.13 22.64 17.29
N SER A 389 -4.18 22.86 16.39
CA SER A 389 -4.17 23.93 15.40
C SER A 389 -3.38 23.46 14.18
N GLU A 390 -3.46 24.12 13.07
CA GLU A 390 -2.69 23.78 11.87
C GLU A 390 -1.19 23.62 12.18
N SER A 391 -0.62 24.46 13.03
CA SER A 391 0.79 24.38 13.42
C SER A 391 1.13 23.24 14.39
N THR A 392 0.14 22.61 15.02
CA THR A 392 0.34 21.52 16.00
C THR A 392 -0.14 20.16 15.52
N ILE A 393 -0.73 20.06 14.32
CA ILE A 393 -1.22 18.81 13.72
C ILE A 393 -0.12 17.75 13.68
N PHE A 394 1.08 18.09 13.21
CA PHE A 394 2.22 17.20 13.13
C PHE A 394 2.52 16.53 14.49
N GLY A 395 2.65 17.34 15.54
CA GLY A 395 2.94 16.83 16.88
C GLY A 395 1.82 15.98 17.47
N ASN A 396 0.56 16.36 17.23
CA ASN A 396 -0.58 15.60 17.69
C ASN A 396 -0.69 14.25 16.97
N ILE A 397 -0.48 14.18 15.65
CA ILE A 397 -0.54 12.93 14.89
C ILE A 397 0.62 12.00 15.26
N PHE A 398 1.87 12.47 15.15
CA PHE A 398 3.01 11.56 15.30
C PHE A 398 3.42 11.28 16.74
N PHE A 399 3.16 12.18 17.67
CA PHE A 399 3.58 12.04 19.07
C PHE A 399 2.43 11.99 20.08
N GLY A 400 1.26 12.47 19.71
CA GLY A 400 0.07 12.45 20.56
C GLY A 400 -0.79 11.21 20.35
N LEU A 401 -1.11 10.91 19.09
CA LEU A 401 -1.98 9.82 18.70
C LEU A 401 -1.25 8.47 18.77
N ASN A 402 -1.50 7.72 19.84
CA ASN A 402 -0.82 6.42 20.08
C ASN A 402 -1.77 5.22 20.07
N SER A 403 -3.05 5.44 19.78
CA SER A 403 -4.07 4.39 19.70
C SER A 403 -4.35 4.00 18.25
N LEU A 404 -4.95 2.84 18.06
CA LEU A 404 -5.63 2.49 16.82
C LEU A 404 -6.93 3.29 16.70
N PRO A 405 -7.48 3.48 15.49
CA PRO A 405 -8.80 4.10 15.33
C PRO A 405 -9.88 3.28 16.04
N SER A 406 -10.82 3.96 16.68
CA SER A 406 -11.98 3.32 17.30
C SER A 406 -13.04 2.95 16.28
N ASP A 407 -13.11 3.72 15.18
CA ASP A 407 -14.05 3.49 14.09
C ASP A 407 -13.32 3.68 12.76
N VAL A 408 -13.65 2.84 11.78
CA VAL A 408 -13.15 2.95 10.42
C VAL A 408 -14.31 2.85 9.45
N MET A 409 -14.35 3.80 8.54
CA MET A 409 -15.31 3.83 7.45
C MET A 409 -14.58 3.68 6.12
N THR A 410 -15.12 2.83 5.25
CA THR A 410 -14.65 2.69 3.88
C THR A 410 -15.87 2.78 2.95
N ARG A 411 -15.75 3.55 1.87
CA ARG A 411 -16.83 3.68 0.87
C ARG A 411 -18.17 4.07 1.50
N GLY A 412 -18.13 4.94 2.53
CA GLY A 412 -19.33 5.40 3.24
C GLY A 412 -19.96 4.39 4.20
N GLU A 413 -19.35 3.24 4.44
CA GLU A 413 -19.83 2.21 5.36
C GLU A 413 -18.85 1.97 6.50
N PHE A 414 -19.34 1.87 7.72
CA PHE A 414 -18.48 1.49 8.85
C PHE A 414 -18.07 0.03 8.72
N ARG A 415 -16.77 -0.22 8.82
CA ARG A 415 -16.16 -1.56 8.91
C ARG A 415 -15.73 -1.88 10.34
N ILE A 416 -15.38 -0.84 11.10
CA ILE A 416 -15.08 -0.94 12.53
C ILE A 416 -15.90 0.09 13.27
N ARG A 417 -16.53 -0.30 14.38
CA ARG A 417 -17.19 0.57 15.35
C ARG A 417 -16.78 0.17 16.73
N ASP A 418 -16.41 1.16 17.54
CA ASP A 418 -16.00 0.95 18.94
C ASP A 418 -14.98 -0.20 19.06
N TYR A 419 -13.94 -0.20 18.18
CA TYR A 419 -12.87 -1.21 18.05
C TYR A 419 -13.32 -2.61 17.60
N GLN A 420 -14.60 -2.80 17.27
CA GLN A 420 -15.14 -4.08 16.82
C GLN A 420 -15.29 -4.11 15.30
N LEU A 421 -14.76 -5.16 14.68
CA LEU A 421 -14.93 -5.44 13.26
C LEU A 421 -16.40 -5.81 12.99
N LEU A 422 -16.98 -5.23 11.94
CA LEU A 422 -18.34 -5.51 11.52
C LEU A 422 -18.35 -6.49 10.33
N GLU A 423 -19.46 -7.18 10.13
CA GLU A 423 -19.75 -8.05 8.97
C GLU A 423 -18.91 -9.32 8.84
N VAL A 424 -17.72 -9.38 9.43
CA VAL A 424 -16.85 -10.56 9.44
C VAL A 424 -16.45 -10.92 10.86
N SER A 425 -16.26 -12.22 11.12
CA SER A 425 -15.86 -12.70 12.45
C SER A 425 -14.35 -12.64 12.61
N GLU A 426 -13.85 -11.71 13.40
CA GLU A 426 -12.42 -11.62 13.73
C GLU A 426 -11.91 -12.90 14.41
N GLU A 427 -12.76 -13.57 15.22
CA GLU A 427 -12.40 -14.80 15.92
C GLU A 427 -12.19 -15.96 14.93
N GLU A 428 -13.07 -16.10 13.93
CA GLU A 428 -12.97 -17.14 12.91
C GLU A 428 -11.74 -16.90 12.01
N ILE A 429 -11.51 -15.65 11.57
CA ILE A 429 -10.33 -15.28 10.79
C ILE A 429 -9.05 -15.60 11.57
N LYS A 430 -8.99 -15.22 12.84
CA LYS A 430 -7.84 -15.51 13.72
C LYS A 430 -7.62 -17.00 13.91
N ALA A 431 -8.68 -17.78 14.11
CA ALA A 431 -8.58 -19.23 14.26
C ALA A 431 -8.05 -19.88 12.99
N ASN A 432 -8.57 -19.48 11.81
CA ASN A 432 -8.08 -19.93 10.51
C ASN A 432 -6.62 -19.52 10.28
N ALA A 433 -6.24 -18.27 10.56
CA ALA A 433 -4.86 -17.80 10.45
C ALA A 433 -3.88 -18.61 11.28
N ILE A 434 -4.26 -18.98 12.54
CA ILE A 434 -3.44 -19.83 13.41
C ILE A 434 -3.31 -21.25 12.84
N GLU A 435 -4.37 -21.81 12.28
CA GLU A 435 -4.34 -23.15 11.66
C GLU A 435 -3.45 -23.13 10.42
N GLN A 436 -3.69 -22.19 9.51
CA GLN A 436 -2.93 -22.09 8.26
C GLN A 436 -1.47 -21.71 8.47
N SER A 437 -1.15 -20.91 9.49
CA SER A 437 0.25 -20.62 9.83
C SER A 437 1.02 -21.88 10.25
N LYS A 438 0.40 -22.78 11.05
CA LYS A 438 1.02 -24.05 11.41
C LYS A 438 1.27 -24.93 10.18
N ASN A 439 0.29 -25.01 9.27
CA ASN A 439 0.41 -25.75 8.02
C ASN A 439 1.53 -25.17 7.15
N LEU A 440 1.54 -23.86 6.95
CA LEU A 440 2.54 -23.13 6.18
C LEU A 440 3.95 -23.34 6.76
N TRP A 441 4.15 -23.10 8.05
CA TRP A 441 5.45 -23.22 8.70
C TRP A 441 5.99 -24.65 8.73
N SER A 442 5.11 -25.66 8.74
CA SER A 442 5.53 -27.06 8.65
C SER A 442 6.25 -27.39 7.33
N LYS A 443 5.99 -26.63 6.26
CA LYS A 443 6.60 -26.80 4.94
C LYS A 443 7.96 -26.10 4.82
N LEU A 444 8.34 -25.25 5.78
CA LEU A 444 9.58 -24.45 5.74
C LEU A 444 10.81 -25.19 6.29
N ASN A 445 10.66 -26.38 6.87
CA ASN A 445 11.72 -27.14 7.55
C ASN A 445 12.55 -28.03 6.61
#